data_f64a35f06ef25ed902fe4dac3df3a401
#
_entry.id   f64a35f06ef25ed902fe4dac3df3a401
#
_cell.length_a   1.000
_cell.length_b   1.000
_cell.length_c   1.000
_cell.angle_alpha   90.00
_cell.angle_beta   90.00
_cell.angle_gamma   90.00
#
_symmetry.space_group_name_H-M   'P 1'
#
loop_
_entity.id
_entity.type
_entity.pdbx_description
1 polymer ?
#
loop_
_entity_poly.entity_id
_entity_poly.type
_entity_poly.pdbx_seq_one_letter_code
_entity_poly.pdbx_strand_id
1 'polypeptide(L)'
;DPGDQVTDVFTYTLKDDADKNASTATLTITVTGINDDITAVDDTDAVSAGASISRSTSDAQELDQDDTDDDADDVPGNFTITAIRTGQESGSGTTKTVGQAFTTTYGTVTLNADGSYSYAANQSGAMSLSDGATAVDYFTYTVRDHDSGDTDTGQLAITVTGIDSGSNNAPVANNDTG
;
A
#
# COMPACT_ATOMS: atom_id res chain seq x y z
N ASP A 1 -7.82 13.27 16.98
CA ASP A 1 -8.23 13.14 15.59
C ASP A 1 -8.58 14.51 15.00
N PRO A 2 -8.56 14.70 13.69
CA PRO A 2 -8.84 15.97 13.03
C PRO A 2 -10.19 16.56 13.43
N GLY A 3 -10.16 17.77 13.99
CA GLY A 3 -11.37 18.47 14.41
C GLY A 3 -11.96 18.05 15.75
N ASP A 4 -11.44 17.01 16.39
CA ASP A 4 -11.81 16.65 17.75
C ASP A 4 -11.47 17.76 18.72
N GLN A 5 -12.33 17.97 19.69
CA GLN A 5 -12.15 19.01 20.68
C GLN A 5 -12.28 18.46 22.11
N VAL A 6 -11.26 18.75 22.90
CA VAL A 6 -11.32 18.55 24.35
C VAL A 6 -11.27 19.91 25.04
N THR A 7 -11.98 20.03 26.15
CA THR A 7 -12.04 21.28 26.93
C THR A 7 -11.60 21.05 28.37
N ASP A 8 -10.68 21.91 28.81
CA ASP A 8 -10.38 22.08 30.23
C ASP A 8 -11.09 23.31 30.79
N VAL A 9 -11.72 23.15 31.93
CA VAL A 9 -12.45 24.23 32.59
C VAL A 9 -11.85 24.51 33.99
N PHE A 10 -11.34 25.71 34.16
CA PHE A 10 -10.77 26.18 35.42
C PHE A 10 -11.71 27.20 36.04
N THR A 11 -12.06 27.02 37.31
CA THR A 11 -12.76 28.04 38.10
C THR A 11 -11.76 28.79 38.95
N TYR A 12 -11.76 30.10 38.85
CA TYR A 12 -10.93 30.96 39.68
C TYR A 12 -11.76 31.99 40.45
N THR A 13 -11.24 32.41 41.58
CA THR A 13 -11.88 33.40 42.45
C THR A 13 -11.04 34.66 42.51
N LEU A 14 -11.65 35.77 42.17
CA LEU A 14 -11.09 37.09 42.37
C LEU A 14 -11.58 37.64 43.70
N LYS A 15 -10.69 38.20 44.46
CA LYS A 15 -11.00 38.95 45.69
C LYS A 15 -10.51 40.40 45.58
N ASP A 16 -11.22 41.31 46.22
CA ASP A 16 -10.70 42.66 46.41
C ASP A 16 -9.60 42.68 47.50
N ASP A 17 -8.84 43.74 47.58
CA ASP A 17 -7.74 43.90 48.53
C ASP A 17 -8.21 44.04 50.00
N ALA A 18 -9.48 44.23 50.23
CA ALA A 18 -10.13 44.24 51.55
C ALA A 18 -10.70 42.89 51.96
N ASP A 19 -10.56 41.85 51.13
CA ASP A 19 -11.06 40.47 51.34
C ASP A 19 -12.60 40.36 51.58
N LYS A 20 -13.35 41.42 51.24
CA LYS A 20 -14.77 41.52 51.56
C LYS A 20 -15.70 41.03 50.46
N ASN A 21 -15.23 41.05 49.22
CA ASN A 21 -16.02 40.59 48.08
C ASN A 21 -15.20 39.59 47.28
N ALA A 22 -15.85 38.45 46.99
CA ALA A 22 -15.26 37.45 46.12
C ALA A 22 -16.19 37.21 44.94
N SER A 23 -15.65 37.10 43.77
CA SER A 23 -16.34 36.76 42.52
C SER A 23 -15.64 35.59 41.85
N THR A 24 -16.41 34.62 41.37
CA THR A 24 -15.88 33.46 40.63
C THR A 24 -16.12 33.62 39.15
N ALA A 25 -15.16 33.20 38.37
CA ALA A 25 -15.29 33.07 36.92
C ALA A 25 -14.64 31.78 36.46
N THR A 26 -14.96 31.38 35.24
CA THR A 26 -14.39 30.21 34.60
C THR A 26 -13.51 30.61 33.43
N LEU A 27 -12.38 29.92 33.30
CA LEU A 27 -11.57 29.88 32.08
C LEU A 27 -11.79 28.55 31.40
N THR A 28 -12.24 28.54 30.16
CA THR A 28 -12.35 27.36 29.33
C THR A 28 -11.26 27.40 28.27
N ILE A 29 -10.44 26.35 28.22
CA ILE A 29 -9.42 26.15 27.19
C ILE A 29 -9.91 25.01 26.29
N THR A 30 -10.03 25.29 25.00
CA THR A 30 -10.35 24.26 24.01
C THR A 30 -9.07 23.89 23.26
N VAL A 31 -8.75 22.60 23.24
CA VAL A 31 -7.69 22.02 22.42
C VAL A 31 -8.37 21.30 21.25
N THR A 32 -7.94 21.63 20.05
CA THR A 32 -8.45 20.98 18.83
C THR A 32 -7.35 20.08 18.28
N GLY A 33 -7.71 18.82 17.98
CA GLY A 33 -6.85 17.87 17.30
C GLY A 33 -6.50 18.35 15.88
N ILE A 34 -5.33 18.00 15.43
CA ILE A 34 -4.86 18.18 14.05
C ILE A 34 -4.69 16.79 13.43
N ASN A 35 -4.75 16.73 12.11
CA ASN A 35 -4.46 15.53 11.33
C ASN A 35 -2.96 15.25 11.33
N ASP A 36 -2.59 13.99 11.45
CA ASP A 36 -1.28 13.48 11.06
C ASP A 36 -1.32 12.99 9.60
N ASP A 37 -0.16 12.88 8.95
CA ASP A 37 -0.09 12.50 7.53
C ASP A 37 0.03 10.96 7.40
N ILE A 38 -0.72 10.36 6.48
CA ILE A 38 -0.58 8.93 6.13
C ILE A 38 0.84 8.63 5.63
N THR A 39 1.37 7.47 5.97
CA THR A 39 2.66 6.97 5.51
C THR A 39 2.47 5.61 4.84
N ALA A 40 2.71 5.56 3.52
CA ALA A 40 2.70 4.32 2.76
C ALA A 40 4.02 3.56 2.90
N VAL A 41 3.92 2.24 2.97
CA VAL A 41 5.06 1.32 3.06
C VAL A 41 5.19 0.51 1.77
N ASP A 42 6.42 0.31 1.29
CA ASP A 42 6.67 -0.46 0.07
C ASP A 42 6.43 -1.96 0.26
N ASP A 43 5.65 -2.56 -0.63
CA ASP A 43 5.29 -3.97 -0.65
C ASP A 43 6.16 -4.83 -1.56
N THR A 44 6.29 -6.10 -1.20
CA THR A 44 6.99 -7.08 -2.03
C THR A 44 6.25 -8.41 -2.09
N ASP A 45 6.23 -9.03 -3.26
CA ASP A 45 5.71 -10.39 -3.44
C ASP A 45 6.51 -11.16 -4.50
N ALA A 46 6.27 -12.46 -4.60
CA ALA A 46 7.00 -13.33 -5.51
C ALA A 46 6.09 -14.40 -6.13
N VAL A 47 6.35 -14.73 -7.40
CA VAL A 47 5.60 -15.72 -8.14
C VAL A 47 6.50 -16.44 -9.14
N SER A 48 6.25 -17.71 -9.39
CA SER A 48 6.92 -18.45 -10.48
C SER A 48 6.27 -18.14 -11.84
N ALA A 49 7.06 -18.16 -12.90
CA ALA A 49 6.55 -18.05 -14.26
C ALA A 49 5.44 -19.08 -14.51
N GLY A 50 4.32 -18.67 -15.11
CA GLY A 50 3.13 -19.48 -15.31
C GLY A 50 2.19 -19.61 -14.12
N ALA A 51 2.59 -19.19 -12.92
CA ALA A 51 1.74 -19.21 -11.74
C ALA A 51 1.01 -17.88 -11.52
N SER A 52 0.12 -17.86 -10.52
CA SER A 52 -0.63 -16.68 -10.10
C SER A 52 -0.64 -16.55 -8.59
N ILE A 53 -0.69 -15.32 -8.12
CA ILE A 53 -0.91 -14.95 -6.72
C ILE A 53 -2.15 -14.06 -6.63
N SER A 54 -2.79 -14.09 -5.47
CA SER A 54 -3.89 -13.20 -5.13
C SER A 54 -3.77 -12.85 -3.65
N ARG A 55 -3.91 -11.57 -3.33
CA ARG A 55 -3.91 -11.05 -1.97
C ARG A 55 -5.26 -10.40 -1.69
N SER A 56 -5.81 -10.74 -0.55
CA SER A 56 -7.07 -10.18 -0.05
C SER A 56 -6.76 -9.17 1.05
N THR A 57 -7.72 -8.37 1.42
CA THR A 57 -7.63 -7.34 2.47
C THR A 57 -7.23 -7.86 3.88
N SER A 58 -7.02 -9.15 4.04
CA SER A 58 -6.54 -9.76 5.29
C SER A 58 -5.14 -10.37 5.17
N ASP A 59 -4.50 -10.25 4.01
CA ASP A 59 -3.15 -10.75 3.78
C ASP A 59 -2.12 -9.70 4.18
N ALA A 60 -1.03 -10.11 4.85
CA ALA A 60 0.04 -9.20 5.25
C ALA A 60 0.85 -8.60 4.08
N GLN A 61 0.60 -9.02 2.85
CA GLN A 61 1.18 -8.51 1.61
C GLN A 61 0.15 -7.74 0.77
N GLU A 62 -0.95 -7.38 1.35
CA GLU A 62 -1.93 -6.49 0.76
C GLU A 62 -1.41 -5.04 0.88
N LEU A 63 -1.82 -4.15 -0.05
CA LEU A 63 -1.12 -2.88 -0.30
C LEU A 63 -1.25 -1.83 0.80
N ASP A 64 -2.25 -1.91 1.69
CA ASP A 64 -2.46 -0.93 2.75
C ASP A 64 -2.36 -1.53 4.17
N GLN A 65 -1.95 -2.78 4.28
CA GLN A 65 -2.02 -3.49 5.55
C GLN A 65 -0.94 -3.06 6.56
N ASP A 66 0.18 -2.56 6.09
CA ASP A 66 1.28 -2.02 6.89
C ASP A 66 1.47 -0.50 6.72
N ASP A 67 0.59 0.14 5.95
CA ASP A 67 0.49 1.59 5.90
C ASP A 67 0.03 2.12 7.27
N THR A 68 0.51 3.28 7.65
CA THR A 68 0.27 3.84 8.99
C THR A 68 -0.16 5.28 8.93
N ASP A 69 -1.03 5.63 9.87
CA ASP A 69 -1.33 6.97 10.29
C ASP A 69 -1.33 7.01 11.81
N ASP A 70 -0.90 8.12 12.42
CA ASP A 70 -0.84 8.27 13.88
C ASP A 70 -2.17 8.74 14.49
N ASP A 71 -3.19 9.01 13.66
CA ASP A 71 -4.54 9.31 14.14
C ASP A 71 -5.25 8.05 14.65
N ALA A 72 -6.01 8.18 15.74
CA ALA A 72 -6.48 7.03 16.52
C ALA A 72 -7.58 6.19 15.84
N ASP A 73 -8.24 6.71 14.82
CA ASP A 73 -9.28 6.06 14.02
C ASP A 73 -8.78 5.55 12.67
N ASP A 74 -7.54 5.87 12.30
CA ASP A 74 -6.91 5.42 11.07
C ASP A 74 -6.23 4.07 11.27
N VAL A 75 -6.82 3.07 10.68
CA VAL A 75 -6.38 1.67 10.73
C VAL A 75 -6.35 1.10 9.33
N PRO A 76 -5.52 0.08 9.06
CA PRO A 76 -5.58 -0.65 7.80
C PRO A 76 -7.03 -1.05 7.46
N GLY A 77 -7.47 -0.69 6.23
CA GLY A 77 -8.86 -0.84 5.78
C GLY A 77 -9.69 0.46 5.80
N ASN A 78 -9.21 1.54 6.43
CA ASN A 78 -9.74 2.89 6.25
C ASN A 78 -9.04 3.64 5.10
N PHE A 79 -7.97 3.05 4.57
CA PHE A 79 -7.23 3.61 3.45
C PHE A 79 -7.82 3.15 2.11
N THR A 80 -7.56 3.89 1.07
CA THR A 80 -8.08 3.59 -0.27
C THR A 80 -7.02 3.85 -1.34
N ILE A 81 -6.76 2.84 -2.17
CA ILE A 81 -5.89 3.00 -3.34
C ILE A 81 -6.63 3.81 -4.41
N THR A 82 -6.16 5.00 -4.70
CA THR A 82 -6.82 5.96 -5.59
C THR A 82 -6.17 6.09 -6.97
N ALA A 83 -4.89 5.76 -7.07
CA ALA A 83 -4.16 5.79 -8.35
C ALA A 83 -3.11 4.68 -8.40
N ILE A 84 -2.83 4.20 -9.62
CA ILE A 84 -1.76 3.25 -9.91
C ILE A 84 -1.05 3.61 -11.21
N ARG A 85 0.23 3.30 -11.27
CA ARG A 85 1.03 3.35 -12.50
C ARG A 85 2.05 2.21 -12.53
N THR A 86 2.51 1.84 -13.71
CA THR A 86 3.66 0.93 -13.84
C THR A 86 4.96 1.67 -13.47
N GLY A 87 5.98 0.91 -13.07
CA GLY A 87 7.32 1.44 -12.77
C GLY A 87 7.55 1.75 -11.30
N GLN A 88 8.81 2.00 -10.98
CA GLN A 88 9.28 2.32 -9.62
C GLN A 88 8.78 3.69 -9.15
N GLU A 89 8.61 3.84 -7.87
CA GLU A 89 8.14 5.08 -7.24
C GLU A 89 9.02 6.28 -7.59
N SER A 90 10.32 6.14 -7.51
CA SER A 90 11.29 7.20 -7.88
C SER A 90 11.36 7.50 -9.37
N GLY A 91 10.64 6.74 -10.22
CA GLY A 91 10.67 6.83 -11.66
C GLY A 91 9.40 7.40 -12.29
N SER A 92 9.28 7.17 -13.58
CA SER A 92 8.06 7.45 -14.36
C SER A 92 7.42 6.15 -14.83
N GLY A 93 6.14 6.20 -15.17
CA GLY A 93 5.41 5.05 -15.68
C GLY A 93 4.11 5.43 -16.34
N THR A 94 3.37 4.42 -16.76
CA THR A 94 2.06 4.61 -17.40
C THR A 94 0.96 4.43 -16.37
N THR A 95 0.13 5.45 -16.19
CA THR A 95 -1.06 5.39 -15.34
C THR A 95 -2.02 4.31 -15.80
N LYS A 96 -2.61 3.60 -14.86
CA LYS A 96 -3.60 2.55 -15.07
C LYS A 96 -4.85 2.84 -14.25
N THR A 97 -5.94 2.17 -14.58
CA THR A 97 -7.20 2.31 -13.85
C THR A 97 -7.26 1.30 -12.71
N VAL A 98 -7.50 1.78 -11.49
CA VAL A 98 -7.72 0.95 -10.31
C VAL A 98 -8.88 -0.02 -10.55
N GLY A 99 -8.73 -1.28 -10.14
CA GLY A 99 -9.71 -2.34 -10.32
C GLY A 99 -9.82 -2.92 -11.74
N GLN A 100 -9.00 -2.45 -12.69
CA GLN A 100 -8.98 -2.97 -14.06
C GLN A 100 -7.70 -3.77 -14.33
N ALA A 101 -7.87 -4.95 -14.92
CA ALA A 101 -6.72 -5.76 -15.32
C ALA A 101 -5.91 -5.08 -16.45
N PHE A 102 -4.59 -5.12 -16.34
CA PHE A 102 -3.66 -4.69 -17.39
C PHE A 102 -2.45 -5.61 -17.47
N THR A 103 -1.78 -5.58 -18.62
CA THR A 103 -0.59 -6.40 -18.86
C THR A 103 0.69 -5.58 -18.68
N THR A 104 1.73 -6.28 -18.21
CA THR A 104 3.11 -5.80 -18.12
C THR A 104 4.01 -6.64 -19.05
N THR A 105 5.32 -6.57 -18.88
CA THR A 105 6.27 -7.44 -19.59
C THR A 105 6.17 -8.89 -19.11
N TYR A 106 5.90 -9.12 -17.83
CA TYR A 106 5.98 -10.45 -17.21
C TYR A 106 4.60 -10.99 -16.82
N GLY A 107 3.60 -10.15 -16.55
CA GLY A 107 2.33 -10.61 -16.03
C GLY A 107 1.11 -9.82 -16.47
N THR A 108 -0.03 -10.30 -15.96
CA THR A 108 -1.31 -9.59 -15.94
C THR A 108 -1.64 -9.31 -14.49
N VAL A 109 -1.94 -8.06 -14.16
CA VAL A 109 -2.18 -7.59 -12.80
C VAL A 109 -3.52 -6.86 -12.70
N THR A 110 -4.15 -6.96 -11.54
CA THR A 110 -5.27 -6.12 -11.11
C THR A 110 -4.97 -5.65 -9.70
N LEU A 111 -4.98 -4.34 -9.46
CA LEU A 111 -4.90 -3.74 -8.13
C LEU A 111 -6.23 -3.05 -7.85
N ASN A 112 -6.84 -3.35 -6.71
CA ASN A 112 -8.16 -2.85 -6.35
C ASN A 112 -8.06 -1.65 -5.39
N ALA A 113 -9.17 -0.94 -5.24
CA ALA A 113 -9.24 0.24 -4.37
C ALA A 113 -9.14 -0.11 -2.86
N ASP A 114 -9.46 -1.34 -2.50
CA ASP A 114 -9.36 -1.89 -1.14
C ASP A 114 -7.99 -2.51 -0.83
N GLY A 115 -6.95 -2.20 -1.63
CA GLY A 115 -5.59 -2.71 -1.47
C GLY A 115 -5.38 -4.14 -1.96
N SER A 116 -6.44 -4.93 -2.09
CA SER A 116 -6.35 -6.30 -2.61
C SER A 116 -5.83 -6.33 -4.05
N TYR A 117 -5.08 -7.37 -4.41
CA TYR A 117 -4.60 -7.51 -5.78
C TYR A 117 -4.46 -8.96 -6.25
N SER A 118 -4.35 -9.11 -7.55
CA SER A 118 -3.99 -10.36 -8.20
C SER A 118 -2.94 -10.14 -9.27
N TYR A 119 -2.01 -11.10 -9.39
CA TYR A 119 -0.99 -11.09 -10.42
C TYR A 119 -0.82 -12.49 -11.00
N ALA A 120 -0.83 -12.61 -12.33
CA ALA A 120 -0.54 -13.84 -13.05
C ALA A 120 0.71 -13.65 -13.91
N ALA A 121 1.76 -14.44 -13.67
CA ALA A 121 3.02 -14.39 -14.43
C ALA A 121 2.87 -15.11 -15.78
N ASN A 122 1.97 -14.62 -16.63
CA ASN A 122 1.46 -15.31 -17.84
C ASN A 122 1.92 -14.68 -19.15
N GLN A 123 2.78 -13.67 -19.12
CA GLN A 123 3.27 -13.02 -20.34
C GLN A 123 4.55 -13.68 -20.88
N SER A 124 4.84 -13.46 -22.14
CA SER A 124 6.00 -14.04 -22.82
C SER A 124 7.33 -13.69 -22.14
N GLY A 125 7.43 -12.53 -21.51
CA GLY A 125 8.60 -12.15 -20.72
C GLY A 125 8.86 -13.12 -19.57
N ALA A 126 7.84 -13.49 -18.80
CA ALA A 126 7.95 -14.47 -17.72
C ALA A 126 8.33 -15.87 -18.26
N MET A 127 7.65 -16.30 -19.34
CA MET A 127 7.88 -17.62 -19.94
C MET A 127 9.26 -17.77 -20.59
N SER A 128 9.94 -16.68 -20.89
CA SER A 128 11.29 -16.68 -21.48
C SER A 128 12.41 -16.60 -20.45
N LEU A 129 12.08 -16.44 -19.15
CA LEU A 129 13.08 -16.49 -18.09
C LEU A 129 13.67 -17.90 -17.98
N SER A 130 14.99 -17.99 -17.92
CA SER A 130 15.69 -19.24 -17.62
C SER A 130 15.34 -19.72 -16.21
N ASP A 131 15.47 -21.01 -15.96
CA ASP A 131 15.26 -21.60 -14.65
C ASP A 131 16.10 -20.88 -13.57
N GLY A 132 15.41 -20.47 -12.50
CA GLY A 132 15.99 -19.68 -11.40
C GLY A 132 16.33 -18.21 -11.73
N ALA A 133 16.22 -17.77 -12.97
CA ALA A 133 16.40 -16.35 -13.31
C ALA A 133 15.20 -15.54 -12.80
N THR A 134 15.46 -14.32 -12.33
CA THR A 134 14.42 -13.43 -11.80
C THR A 134 14.28 -12.15 -12.60
N ALA A 135 13.07 -11.63 -12.64
CA ALA A 135 12.74 -10.30 -13.13
C ALA A 135 11.71 -9.67 -12.18
N VAL A 136 11.58 -8.35 -12.17
CA VAL A 136 10.66 -7.65 -11.28
C VAL A 136 9.74 -6.74 -12.07
N ASP A 137 8.44 -6.87 -11.83
CA ASP A 137 7.45 -5.87 -12.19
C ASP A 137 7.25 -4.91 -11.01
N TYR A 138 7.33 -3.61 -11.29
CA TYR A 138 7.12 -2.56 -10.30
C TYR A 138 5.83 -1.81 -10.60
N PHE A 139 5.10 -1.52 -9.54
CA PHE A 139 3.88 -0.69 -9.57
C PHE A 139 4.01 0.35 -8.47
N THR A 140 3.70 1.60 -8.79
CA THR A 140 3.52 2.65 -7.78
C THR A 140 2.03 2.86 -7.61
N TYR A 141 1.57 2.85 -6.39
CA TYR A 141 0.18 3.17 -6.03
C TYR A 141 0.14 4.45 -5.19
N THR A 142 -1.01 5.07 -5.12
CA THR A 142 -1.29 6.17 -4.22
C THR A 142 -2.37 5.71 -3.26
N VAL A 143 -2.03 5.64 -1.99
CA VAL A 143 -2.97 5.43 -0.91
C VAL A 143 -3.53 6.77 -0.46
N ARG A 144 -4.77 6.77 -0.05
CA ARG A 144 -5.47 7.94 0.47
C ARG A 144 -6.17 7.57 1.76
N ASP A 145 -5.96 8.36 2.78
CA ASP A 145 -6.76 8.34 3.99
C ASP A 145 -8.20 8.79 3.69
N HIS A 146 -9.17 8.08 4.28
CA HIS A 146 -10.59 8.34 4.04
C HIS A 146 -11.07 9.62 4.72
N ASP A 147 -10.58 9.94 5.91
CA ASP A 147 -11.13 10.97 6.77
C ASP A 147 -10.47 12.33 6.52
N SER A 148 -9.16 12.42 6.42
CA SER A 148 -8.44 13.65 6.08
C SER A 148 -8.43 13.91 4.57
N GLY A 149 -8.30 12.87 3.79
CA GLY A 149 -8.10 12.92 2.36
C GLY A 149 -6.64 13.10 1.95
N ASP A 150 -5.70 13.04 2.89
CA ASP A 150 -4.28 13.05 2.62
C ASP A 150 -3.83 11.82 1.85
N THR A 151 -2.69 11.89 1.22
CA THR A 151 -2.23 10.83 0.31
C THR A 151 -0.73 10.66 0.42
N ASP A 152 -0.30 9.40 0.34
CA ASP A 152 1.10 9.05 0.13
C ASP A 152 1.24 8.02 -0.99
N THR A 153 2.47 7.74 -1.39
CA THR A 153 2.76 6.77 -2.45
C THR A 153 3.60 5.63 -1.92
N GLY A 154 3.19 4.41 -2.24
CA GLY A 154 3.93 3.19 -1.99
C GLY A 154 4.25 2.46 -3.31
N GLN A 155 5.12 1.47 -3.22
CA GLN A 155 5.55 0.65 -4.34
C GLN A 155 5.26 -0.82 -4.07
N LEU A 156 4.62 -1.50 -5.02
CA LEU A 156 4.56 -2.96 -5.07
C LEU A 156 5.62 -3.50 -6.02
N ALA A 157 6.52 -4.37 -5.54
CA ALA A 157 7.53 -5.06 -6.32
C ALA A 157 7.23 -6.56 -6.39
N ILE A 158 6.84 -7.07 -7.56
CA ILE A 158 6.57 -8.50 -7.77
C ILE A 158 7.74 -9.16 -8.47
N THR A 159 8.44 -10.05 -7.77
CA THR A 159 9.53 -10.85 -8.31
C THR A 159 8.98 -12.07 -9.04
N VAL A 160 9.23 -12.15 -10.34
CA VAL A 160 8.90 -13.30 -11.18
C VAL A 160 10.15 -14.18 -11.34
N THR A 161 10.04 -15.45 -10.96
CA THR A 161 11.13 -16.43 -11.10
C THR A 161 10.85 -17.38 -12.24
N GLY A 162 11.79 -17.50 -13.16
CA GLY A 162 11.75 -18.49 -14.23
C GLY A 162 11.74 -19.91 -13.69
N ILE A 163 11.03 -20.79 -14.35
CA ILE A 163 11.00 -22.22 -14.04
C ILE A 163 11.43 -23.02 -15.27
N ASP A 164 12.02 -24.18 -15.02
CA ASP A 164 12.23 -25.15 -16.09
C ASP A 164 10.85 -25.61 -16.61
N SER A 165 10.48 -25.16 -17.82
CA SER A 165 9.20 -25.52 -18.45
C SER A 165 9.13 -26.98 -18.90
N GLY A 166 10.08 -27.79 -18.49
CA GLY A 166 10.09 -29.22 -18.81
C GLY A 166 10.33 -29.54 -20.30
N SER A 167 10.75 -28.57 -21.09
CA SER A 167 11.18 -28.79 -22.48
C SER A 167 12.64 -29.31 -22.56
N ASN A 168 13.05 -30.04 -21.54
CA ASN A 168 14.26 -30.86 -21.64
C ASN A 168 13.96 -32.00 -22.64
N ASN A 169 14.18 -31.76 -23.91
CA ASN A 169 14.17 -32.82 -24.89
C ASN A 169 15.21 -33.88 -24.44
N ALA A 170 14.72 -35.07 -24.15
CA ALA A 170 15.59 -36.19 -23.85
C ALA A 170 16.73 -36.24 -24.90
N PRO A 171 17.96 -36.45 -24.51
CA PRO A 171 19.05 -36.55 -25.47
C PRO A 171 18.76 -37.66 -26.48
N VAL A 172 18.77 -37.32 -27.74
CA VAL A 172 18.60 -38.31 -28.84
C VAL A 172 19.97 -38.96 -29.06
N ALA A 173 20.10 -40.21 -28.66
CA ALA A 173 21.27 -40.99 -29.04
C ALA A 173 21.19 -41.31 -30.52
N ASN A 174 22.16 -40.83 -31.30
CA ASN A 174 22.34 -41.27 -32.69
C ASN A 174 23.14 -42.57 -32.72
N ASN A 175 22.67 -43.58 -33.47
CA ASN A 175 23.43 -44.81 -33.70
C ASN A 175 24.69 -44.50 -34.49
N ASP A 176 25.85 -44.85 -33.91
CA ASP A 176 27.10 -44.96 -34.67
C ASP A 176 26.98 -46.16 -35.62
N THR A 177 27.07 -45.88 -36.91
CA THR A 177 27.28 -46.89 -37.93
C THR A 177 28.76 -46.95 -38.22
N GLY A 178 29.44 -47.97 -37.72
CA GLY A 178 30.79 -48.35 -38.12
C GLY A 178 30.84 -49.04 -39.48
#